data_36ac11097ab2d778f8d85cd1e8f0e7f2
#
_entry.id   36ac11097ab2d778f8d85cd1e8f0e7f2
#
_cell.length_a   1.000
_cell.length_b   1.000
_cell.length_c   1.000
_cell.angle_alpha   90.00
_cell.angle_beta   90.00
_cell.angle_gamma   90.00
#
_symmetry.space_group_name_H-M   'P 1'
#
loop_
_entity.id
_entity.type
_entity.pdbx_description
1 polymer ?
#
loop_
_entity_poly.entity_id
_entity_poly.type
_entity_poly.pdbx_seq_one_letter_code
_entity_poly.pdbx_strand_id
1 'polypeptide(L)'
;MNPEQQLIIQKNYSLLTEEILADEIADHLYSKCVIGHDDLQRVHVEKTDKDKARQLLDILLYKEGAFEPFLEEIKSQRPDLIPCLTDKVKERNLKKGIQTKYKAVCI
;
A
#
# COMPACT_ATOMS: atom_id res chain seq x y z
N MET A 1 -2.91 -10.93 -2.44
CA MET A 1 -1.80 -10.81 -1.48
C MET A 1 -1.85 -11.95 -0.49
N ASN A 2 -0.68 -12.39 -0.02
CA ASN A 2 -0.68 -13.46 0.97
C ASN A 2 -1.01 -12.87 2.34
N PRO A 3 -1.27 -13.69 3.35
CA PRO A 3 -1.71 -13.20 4.65
C PRO A 3 -0.76 -12.20 5.30
N GLU A 4 0.53 -12.40 5.13
CA GLU A 4 1.49 -11.51 5.71
C GLU A 4 1.43 -10.14 5.06
N GLN A 5 1.28 -10.13 3.74
CA GLN A 5 1.17 -8.89 3.00
C GLN A 5 -0.12 -8.16 3.35
N GLN A 6 -1.20 -8.92 3.51
CA GLN A 6 -2.47 -8.34 3.89
C GLN A 6 -2.36 -7.68 5.26
N LEU A 7 -1.62 -8.29 6.16
CA LEU A 7 -1.45 -7.74 7.49
C LEU A 7 -0.67 -6.43 7.44
N ILE A 8 0.33 -6.36 6.58
CA ILE A 8 1.11 -5.13 6.43
C ILE A 8 0.21 -4.01 5.94
N ILE A 9 -0.62 -4.28 4.97
CA ILE A 9 -1.54 -3.28 4.45
C ILE A 9 -2.53 -2.89 5.54
N GLN A 10 -3.05 -3.85 6.27
CA GLN A 10 -4.01 -3.57 7.31
C GLN A 10 -3.42 -2.70 8.40
N LYS A 11 -2.22 -2.97 8.83
CA LYS A 11 -1.60 -2.18 9.87
C LYS A 11 -1.30 -0.76 9.42
N ASN A 12 -1.12 -0.56 8.16
CA ASN A 12 -0.82 0.77 7.62
C ASN A 12 -2.01 1.38 6.86
N TYR A 13 -3.17 0.80 7.04
CA TYR A 13 -4.34 1.18 6.25
C TYR A 13 -4.66 2.66 6.34
N SER A 14 -4.70 3.19 7.53
CA SER A 14 -5.03 4.58 7.74
C SER A 14 -3.99 5.49 7.08
N LEU A 15 -2.73 5.16 7.25
CA LEU A 15 -1.65 5.94 6.67
C LEU A 15 -1.75 5.90 5.15
N LEU A 16 -1.95 4.72 4.60
CA LEU A 16 -2.02 4.59 3.16
C LEU A 16 -3.21 5.35 2.58
N THR A 17 -4.37 5.26 3.22
CA THR A 17 -5.55 5.92 2.66
C THR A 17 -5.43 7.43 2.70
N GLU A 18 -4.57 7.95 3.56
CA GLU A 18 -4.39 9.38 3.63
C GLU A 18 -3.24 9.90 2.80
N GLU A 19 -2.25 9.08 2.56
CA GLU A 19 -1.04 9.55 1.89
C GLU A 19 -0.87 9.18 0.42
N ILE A 20 -1.51 8.14 -0.05
CA ILE A 20 -1.27 7.75 -1.43
C ILE A 20 -2.19 8.47 -2.41
N LEU A 21 -1.74 8.55 -3.65
CA LEU A 21 -2.53 9.14 -4.72
C LEU A 21 -3.13 7.96 -5.47
N ALA A 22 -4.28 7.52 -5.02
CA ALA A 22 -4.89 6.30 -5.54
C ALA A 22 -5.16 6.31 -7.03
N ASP A 23 -5.55 7.47 -7.57
CA ASP A 23 -5.83 7.55 -9.00
C ASP A 23 -4.60 7.19 -9.81
N GLU A 24 -3.45 7.75 -9.46
CA GLU A 24 -2.24 7.50 -10.21
C GLU A 24 -1.76 6.07 -10.01
N ILE A 25 -1.84 5.57 -8.80
CA ILE A 25 -1.43 4.22 -8.54
C ILE A 25 -2.31 3.25 -9.32
N ALA A 26 -3.61 3.49 -9.33
CA ALA A 26 -4.53 2.61 -10.04
C ALA A 26 -4.25 2.62 -11.54
N ASP A 27 -3.97 3.80 -12.10
CA ASP A 27 -3.68 3.89 -13.51
C ASP A 27 -2.42 3.10 -13.87
N HIS A 28 -1.38 3.21 -13.05
CA HIS A 28 -0.15 2.51 -13.32
C HIS A 28 -0.34 1.00 -13.14
N LEU A 29 -1.08 0.59 -12.13
CA LEU A 29 -1.33 -0.83 -11.94
C LEU A 29 -2.14 -1.41 -13.07
N TYR A 30 -3.06 -0.62 -13.62
CA TYR A 30 -3.83 -1.06 -14.76
C TYR A 30 -2.90 -1.22 -15.96
N SER A 31 -1.97 -0.30 -16.15
CA SER A 31 -1.02 -0.38 -17.26
C SER A 31 -0.15 -1.62 -17.13
N LYS A 32 0.14 -2.05 -15.91
CA LYS A 32 0.96 -3.22 -15.70
C LYS A 32 0.13 -4.50 -15.64
N CYS A 33 -1.13 -4.40 -15.92
CA CYS A 33 -2.05 -5.53 -15.93
C CYS A 33 -2.22 -6.18 -14.54
N VAL A 34 -2.00 -5.41 -13.50
CA VAL A 34 -2.20 -5.91 -12.17
C VAL A 34 -3.67 -5.88 -11.80
N ILE A 35 -4.39 -4.86 -12.24
CA ILE A 35 -5.82 -4.77 -12.01
C ILE A 35 -6.52 -4.66 -13.35
N GLY A 36 -7.79 -5.02 -13.37
CA GLY A 36 -8.56 -4.97 -14.59
C GLY A 36 -9.28 -3.65 -14.77
N HIS A 37 -9.94 -3.51 -15.91
CA HIS A 37 -10.64 -2.28 -16.23
C HIS A 37 -11.77 -2.02 -15.24
N ASP A 38 -12.48 -3.05 -14.81
CA ASP A 38 -13.56 -2.88 -13.85
C ASP A 38 -13.02 -2.38 -12.54
N ASP A 39 -11.87 -2.89 -12.12
CA ASP A 39 -11.26 -2.47 -10.88
C ASP A 39 -10.86 -1.00 -10.96
N LEU A 40 -10.31 -0.62 -12.11
CA LEU A 40 -9.89 0.75 -12.29
C LEU A 40 -11.08 1.68 -12.19
N GLN A 41 -12.21 1.29 -12.79
CA GLN A 41 -13.38 2.11 -12.73
C GLN A 41 -13.96 2.22 -11.34
N ARG A 42 -13.88 1.16 -10.56
CA ARG A 42 -14.37 1.19 -9.20
C ARG A 42 -13.61 2.23 -8.38
N VAL A 43 -12.32 2.37 -8.61
CA VAL A 43 -11.53 3.35 -7.92
C VAL A 43 -11.92 4.75 -8.37
N HIS A 44 -12.03 4.93 -9.68
CA HIS A 44 -12.30 6.26 -10.22
C HIS A 44 -13.69 6.82 -9.93
N VAL A 45 -14.66 5.96 -9.67
CA VAL A 45 -15.99 6.47 -9.40
C VAL A 45 -16.14 7.01 -7.98
N GLU A 46 -15.16 6.71 -7.10
CA GLU A 46 -15.27 7.22 -5.74
C GLU A 46 -15.05 8.73 -5.74
N LYS A 47 -15.68 9.40 -4.81
CA LYS A 47 -15.64 10.85 -4.81
C LYS A 47 -14.45 11.49 -4.13
N THR A 48 -13.94 10.86 -3.10
CA THR A 48 -12.82 11.47 -2.38
C THR A 48 -11.58 10.65 -2.58
N ASP A 49 -10.42 11.26 -2.40
CA ASP A 49 -9.17 10.56 -2.54
C ASP A 49 -9.07 9.43 -1.52
N LYS A 50 -9.58 9.65 -0.33
CA LYS A 50 -9.53 8.64 0.69
C LYS A 50 -10.37 7.44 0.32
N ASP A 51 -11.55 7.66 -0.23
CA ASP A 51 -12.42 6.57 -0.63
C ASP A 51 -11.80 5.83 -1.81
N LYS A 52 -11.12 6.54 -2.71
CA LYS A 52 -10.46 5.91 -3.83
C LYS A 52 -9.35 5.00 -3.30
N ALA A 53 -8.61 5.47 -2.29
CA ALA A 53 -7.53 4.69 -1.73
C ALA A 53 -8.10 3.44 -1.03
N ARG A 54 -9.21 3.57 -0.33
CA ARG A 54 -9.83 2.44 0.33
C ARG A 54 -10.25 1.40 -0.69
N GLN A 55 -10.86 1.86 -1.78
CA GLN A 55 -11.32 0.95 -2.79
C GLN A 55 -10.15 0.24 -3.45
N LEU A 56 -9.09 0.98 -3.71
CA LEU A 56 -7.90 0.39 -4.33
C LEU A 56 -7.29 -0.66 -3.40
N LEU A 57 -7.16 -0.37 -2.13
CA LEU A 57 -6.58 -1.32 -1.20
C LEU A 57 -7.45 -2.57 -1.07
N ASP A 58 -8.76 -2.41 -1.08
CA ASP A 58 -9.66 -3.53 -1.01
C ASP A 58 -9.45 -4.45 -2.21
N ILE A 59 -9.33 -3.87 -3.39
CA ILE A 59 -9.12 -4.64 -4.60
C ILE A 59 -7.81 -5.38 -4.52
N LEU A 60 -6.76 -4.69 -4.11
CA LEU A 60 -5.43 -5.29 -4.08
C LEU A 60 -5.31 -6.42 -3.06
N LEU A 61 -6.01 -6.33 -1.95
CA LEU A 61 -5.94 -7.35 -0.93
C LEU A 61 -6.34 -8.72 -1.45
N TYR A 62 -7.21 -8.75 -2.45
CA TYR A 62 -7.67 -10.01 -2.99
C TYR A 62 -7.01 -10.39 -4.30
N LYS A 63 -5.95 -9.68 -4.71
CA LYS A 63 -5.27 -10.01 -5.94
C LYS A 63 -3.94 -10.67 -5.65
N GLU A 64 -3.67 -11.76 -6.36
CA GLU A 64 -2.41 -12.46 -6.20
C GLU A 64 -1.31 -11.65 -6.85
N GLY A 65 -0.18 -11.59 -6.18
CA GLY A 65 0.96 -10.91 -6.75
C GLY A 65 0.85 -9.41 -6.89
N ALA A 66 -0.10 -8.80 -6.21
CA ALA A 66 -0.29 -7.36 -6.33
C ALA A 66 0.61 -6.55 -5.40
N PHE A 67 1.17 -7.17 -4.38
CA PHE A 67 1.93 -6.43 -3.38
C PHE A 67 3.19 -5.78 -3.94
N GLU A 68 3.96 -6.51 -4.70
CA GLU A 68 5.20 -5.98 -5.24
C GLU A 68 4.97 -4.79 -6.18
N PRO A 69 4.09 -4.92 -7.17
CA PRO A 69 3.82 -3.79 -8.04
C PRO A 69 3.28 -2.58 -7.27
N PHE A 70 2.48 -2.85 -6.23
CA PHE A 70 1.93 -1.78 -5.41
C PHE A 70 3.07 -1.07 -4.68
N LEU A 71 4.02 -1.83 -4.12
CA LEU A 71 5.14 -1.23 -3.44
C LEU A 71 5.98 -0.39 -4.39
N GLU A 72 6.13 -0.83 -5.62
CA GLU A 72 6.90 -0.08 -6.58
C GLU A 72 6.25 1.26 -6.88
N GLU A 73 4.92 1.29 -6.94
CA GLU A 73 4.23 2.54 -7.18
C GLU A 73 4.37 3.47 -5.98
N ILE A 74 4.30 2.92 -4.77
CA ILE A 74 4.46 3.71 -3.56
C ILE A 74 5.89 4.27 -3.54
N LYS A 75 6.87 3.46 -3.91
CA LYS A 75 8.24 3.88 -3.90
C LYS A 75 8.44 5.04 -4.86
N SER A 76 7.73 5.02 -5.98
CA SER A 76 7.84 6.06 -6.97
C SER A 76 7.19 7.37 -6.49
N GLN A 77 6.07 7.28 -5.80
CA GLN A 77 5.36 8.46 -5.35
C GLN A 77 5.82 8.94 -3.98
N ARG A 78 5.90 8.02 -3.06
CA ARG A 78 6.22 8.36 -1.68
C ARG A 78 7.22 7.35 -1.12
N PRO A 79 8.47 7.47 -1.48
CA PRO A 79 9.49 6.52 -1.01
C PRO A 79 9.60 6.50 0.51
N ASP A 80 9.18 7.57 1.16
CA ASP A 80 9.23 7.64 2.60
C ASP A 80 8.27 6.66 3.28
N LEU A 81 7.29 6.15 2.54
CA LEU A 81 6.35 5.20 3.12
C LEU A 81 6.87 3.77 3.06
N ILE A 82 7.85 3.52 2.24
CA ILE A 82 8.36 2.16 2.07
C ILE A 82 8.85 1.55 3.38
N PRO A 83 9.62 2.25 4.20
CA PRO A 83 10.07 1.67 5.45
C PRO A 83 8.92 1.21 6.34
N CYS A 84 7.80 1.92 6.31
CA CYS A 84 6.66 1.55 7.11
C CYS A 84 6.04 0.26 6.61
N LEU A 85 6.02 0.07 5.32
CA LEU A 85 5.42 -1.11 4.73
C LEU A 85 6.30 -2.35 4.83
N THR A 86 7.61 -2.18 4.86
CA THR A 86 8.50 -3.31 4.92
C THR A 86 9.16 -3.46 6.28
N ASP A 87 8.92 -2.54 7.18
CA ASP A 87 9.55 -2.51 8.47
C ASP A 87 9.36 -3.73 9.32
N LYS A 88 8.27 -4.39 9.17
CA LYS A 88 8.02 -5.57 9.85
C LYS A 88 9.15 -6.53 9.74
N VAL A 89 9.68 -6.69 8.60
CA VAL A 89 10.75 -7.61 8.37
C VAL A 89 12.00 -7.10 9.05
N LYS A 90 12.28 -5.85 8.93
CA LYS A 90 13.42 -5.31 9.52
C LYS A 90 13.34 -5.33 10.99
N GLU A 91 12.21 -5.09 11.53
CA GLU A 91 12.04 -5.12 12.90
C GLU A 91 12.48 -6.39 13.51
N ARG A 92 12.21 -7.46 12.89
CA ARG A 92 12.60 -8.71 13.37
C ARG A 92 14.07 -8.80 13.51
N ASN A 93 14.77 -8.24 12.60
CA ASN A 93 16.20 -8.31 12.61
C ASN A 93 16.77 -7.41 13.65
N LEU A 94 16.23 -6.32 13.78
CA LEU A 94 16.72 -5.40 14.72
C LEU A 94 16.25 -5.50 16.06
N LYS A 95 15.31 -6.16 16.29
CA LYS A 95 14.81 -6.26 17.55
C LYS A 95 15.73 -5.87 18.61
N LYS A 96 16.69 -5.30 18.39
CA LYS A 96 17.61 -4.94 19.31
C LYS A 96 17.06 -3.81 19.99
N GLY A 97 15.99 -3.38 19.60
CA GLY A 97 15.41 -2.31 20.28
C GLY A 97 15.70 -0.94 19.87
N ILE A 98 16.60 -0.73 19.15
CA ILE A 98 16.93 0.52 18.75
C ILE A 98 15.94 1.13 18.02
N GLN A 99 15.34 0.47 17.24
CA GLN A 99 14.42 1.06 16.42
C GLN A 99 13.27 1.58 17.07
N THR A 100 13.18 1.55 18.26
CA THR A 100 12.04 2.07 18.83
C THR A 100 11.71 3.36 18.32
N LYS A 101 12.62 4.16 18.02
CA LYS A 101 12.31 5.42 17.55
C LYS A 101 11.75 5.35 16.25
N TYR A 102 12.15 4.47 15.46
CA TYR A 102 11.64 4.49 14.23
C TYR A 102 10.25 4.06 14.25
N LYS A 103 9.80 3.35 15.16
CA LYS A 103 8.54 2.94 15.16
C LYS A 103 7.74 4.11 15.24
N ALA A 104 8.09 5.07 15.93
CA ALA A 104 7.36 6.26 16.08
C ALA A 104 7.17 6.91 14.75
N VAL A 105 8.13 6.82 13.95
CA VAL A 105 8.03 7.41 12.66
C VAL A 105 7.02 6.72 11.82
N CYS A 106 6.94 5.45 11.88
CA CYS A 106 6.02 4.73 11.08
C CYS A 106 4.63 4.79 11.58
N ILE A 107 4.47 5.14 12.77
CA ILE A 107 3.16 5.22 13.28
C ILE A 107 2.62 6.57 13.26
#